data_6829a1fc774bc43531e6e5c060ee89d1
#
_entry.id   6829a1fc774bc43531e6e5c060ee89d1
#
_cell.length_a   1.000
_cell.length_b   1.000
_cell.length_c   1.000
_cell.angle_alpha   90.00
_cell.angle_beta   90.00
_cell.angle_gamma   90.00
#
_symmetry.space_group_name_H-M   'P 1'
#
loop_
_entity.id
_entity.type
_entity.pdbx_description
1 polymer ?
#
loop_
_entity_poly.entity_id
_entity_poly.type
_entity_poly.pdbx_seq_one_letter_code
_entity_poly.pdbx_strand_id
1 'polypeptide(L)'
;MSTDTVTEVVATGMPRIGDPAPDFTAVTTQGDINFPGDYEGSWVILFSHPADFTPVCTSEFMTFASMEDEFAELNTKLVGLSIDGLYSHIAWLRTIKEKITFRDMQNVEVKFPLIEDITMEIAQKYGMIMPGEDSTKAVRAVFVIDPKGMIRTIIYYPLSLGRNFDELKRVIVALQTADALSIATPADWRPGERVIVPPAGSCGTAQERVEGKEDGVTCEDWFFCTKEVTEEEVYAAIGK
;
A
#
# COMPACT_ATOMS: atom_id res chain seq x y z
N MET A 1 33.47 -26.31 18.07
CA MET A 1 32.98 -25.38 17.05
C MET A 1 31.58 -25.85 16.69
N SER A 2 30.56 -25.23 17.31
CA SER A 2 29.14 -25.55 17.04
C SER A 2 28.72 -24.67 15.87
N THR A 3 28.32 -25.27 14.77
CA THR A 3 27.73 -24.59 13.64
C THR A 3 26.24 -24.46 13.96
N ASP A 4 25.84 -23.27 14.43
CA ASP A 4 24.43 -22.91 14.53
C ASP A 4 23.87 -22.84 13.12
N THR A 5 23.17 -23.87 12.71
CA THR A 5 22.32 -23.87 11.53
C THR A 5 21.11 -23.00 11.85
N VAL A 6 21.12 -21.76 11.35
CA VAL A 6 19.93 -20.94 11.30
C VAL A 6 18.94 -21.65 10.37
N THR A 7 17.95 -22.31 10.97
CA THR A 7 16.84 -22.89 10.24
C THR A 7 16.00 -21.71 9.73
N GLU A 8 16.08 -21.43 8.44
CA GLU A 8 15.13 -20.55 7.77
C GLU A 8 13.72 -21.09 8.02
N VAL A 9 12.97 -20.40 8.84
CA VAL A 9 11.56 -20.67 9.03
C VAL A 9 10.85 -20.23 7.74
N VAL A 10 10.68 -21.15 6.82
CA VAL A 10 9.80 -20.94 5.66
C VAL A 10 8.41 -20.68 6.23
N ALA A 11 7.98 -19.44 6.20
CA ALA A 11 6.66 -19.04 6.63
C ALA A 11 5.63 -19.68 5.69
N THR A 12 5.02 -20.79 6.11
CA THR A 12 3.96 -21.50 5.38
C THR A 12 2.60 -20.83 5.60
N GLY A 13 2.51 -19.53 5.35
CA GLY A 13 1.29 -18.78 5.58
C GLY A 13 1.27 -17.48 4.79
N MET A 14 0.06 -16.95 4.61
CA MET A 14 -0.17 -15.61 4.07
C MET A 14 0.63 -14.56 4.87
N PRO A 15 1.34 -13.63 4.22
CA PRO A 15 2.11 -12.60 4.91
C PRO A 15 1.21 -11.68 5.74
N ARG A 16 1.73 -11.15 6.84
CA ARG A 16 1.00 -10.35 7.82
C ARG A 16 1.60 -8.95 7.93
N ILE A 17 0.83 -8.03 8.51
CA ILE A 17 1.34 -6.71 8.88
C ILE A 17 2.50 -6.87 9.88
N GLY A 18 3.64 -6.22 9.57
CA GLY A 18 4.88 -6.33 10.33
C GLY A 18 5.84 -7.42 9.84
N ASP A 19 5.40 -8.30 8.93
CA ASP A 19 6.30 -9.27 8.29
C ASP A 19 7.11 -8.57 7.17
N PRO A 20 8.32 -9.04 6.86
CA PRO A 20 9.01 -8.67 5.61
C PRO A 20 8.15 -9.08 4.40
N ALA A 21 8.12 -8.25 3.38
CA ALA A 21 7.48 -8.59 2.12
C ALA A 21 8.19 -9.81 1.49
N PRO A 22 7.48 -10.91 1.17
CA PRO A 22 8.07 -12.07 0.52
C PRO A 22 8.80 -11.69 -0.77
N ASP A 23 10.05 -12.11 -0.90
CA ASP A 23 10.89 -11.85 -2.06
C ASP A 23 10.47 -12.68 -3.28
N PHE A 24 10.66 -12.13 -4.46
CA PHE A 24 10.48 -12.82 -5.75
C PHE A 24 11.22 -12.09 -6.87
N THR A 25 11.44 -12.80 -7.97
CA THR A 25 11.82 -12.21 -9.27
C THR A 25 10.67 -12.42 -10.24
N ALA A 26 10.40 -11.45 -11.09
CA ALA A 26 9.30 -11.55 -12.04
C ALA A 26 9.57 -10.79 -13.34
N VAL A 27 9.00 -11.31 -14.44
CA VAL A 27 8.88 -10.60 -15.70
C VAL A 27 7.71 -9.62 -15.61
N THR A 28 7.92 -8.40 -16.10
CA THR A 28 6.88 -7.37 -16.11
C THR A 28 6.80 -6.64 -17.44
N THR A 29 5.77 -5.82 -17.62
CA THR A 29 5.64 -4.94 -18.79
C THR A 29 6.74 -3.89 -18.91
N GLN A 30 7.55 -3.69 -17.86
CA GLN A 30 8.67 -2.73 -17.82
C GLN A 30 10.04 -3.42 -17.72
N GLY A 31 10.11 -4.74 -17.93
CA GLY A 31 11.31 -5.57 -17.78
C GLY A 31 11.28 -6.39 -16.49
N ASP A 32 12.36 -7.09 -16.22
CA ASP A 32 12.47 -7.96 -15.05
C ASP A 32 12.65 -7.14 -13.78
N ILE A 33 12.06 -7.60 -12.69
CA ILE A 33 12.20 -6.99 -11.37
C ILE A 33 12.64 -8.01 -10.32
N ASN A 34 13.34 -7.51 -9.31
CA ASN A 34 13.75 -8.18 -8.09
C ASN A 34 12.99 -7.54 -6.92
N PHE A 35 11.95 -8.16 -6.41
CA PHE A 35 11.09 -7.59 -5.38
C PHE A 35 11.46 -8.17 -3.99
N PRO A 36 11.53 -7.38 -2.90
CA PRO A 36 11.38 -5.92 -2.85
C PRO A 36 12.69 -5.14 -3.13
N GLY A 37 13.80 -5.81 -3.43
CA GLY A 37 15.14 -5.22 -3.52
C GLY A 37 15.24 -4.00 -4.45
N ASP A 38 14.64 -4.02 -5.63
CA ASP A 38 14.67 -2.90 -6.58
C ASP A 38 13.87 -1.67 -6.12
N TYR A 39 13.13 -1.80 -5.01
CA TYR A 39 12.27 -0.76 -4.45
C TYR A 39 12.77 -0.22 -3.10
N GLU A 40 13.94 -0.65 -2.64
CA GLU A 40 14.52 -0.20 -1.38
C GLU A 40 14.58 1.34 -1.31
N GLY A 41 14.19 1.91 -0.17
CA GLY A 41 14.12 3.37 0.01
C GLY A 41 12.83 4.02 -0.48
N SER A 42 11.93 3.27 -1.12
CA SER A 42 10.60 3.75 -1.56
C SER A 42 9.47 2.99 -0.86
N TRP A 43 8.36 3.64 -0.69
CA TRP A 43 7.10 2.95 -0.41
C TRP A 43 6.62 2.23 -1.66
N VAL A 44 5.94 1.09 -1.47
CA VAL A 44 5.38 0.32 -2.59
C VAL A 44 3.93 -0.03 -2.31
N ILE A 45 3.09 0.14 -3.30
CA ILE A 45 1.77 -0.47 -3.38
C ILE A 45 1.87 -1.64 -4.36
N LEU A 46 2.01 -2.86 -3.82
CA LEU A 46 1.88 -4.09 -4.60
C LEU A 46 0.40 -4.48 -4.61
N PHE A 47 -0.20 -4.57 -5.79
CA PHE A 47 -1.62 -4.89 -5.90
C PHE A 47 -1.90 -5.93 -6.98
N SER A 48 -2.90 -6.78 -6.73
CA SER A 48 -3.37 -7.76 -7.72
C SER A 48 -4.71 -7.38 -8.33
N HIS A 49 -4.96 -7.87 -9.54
CA HIS A 49 -6.26 -7.81 -10.19
C HIS A 49 -6.64 -9.18 -10.78
N PRO A 50 -7.94 -9.47 -10.93
CA PRO A 50 -8.42 -10.79 -11.33
C PRO A 50 -8.03 -11.23 -12.75
N ALA A 51 -8.17 -10.35 -13.73
CA ALA A 51 -7.83 -10.66 -15.13
C ALA A 51 -7.80 -9.39 -16.00
N ASP A 52 -6.94 -9.41 -17.01
CA ASP A 52 -6.93 -8.45 -18.10
C ASP A 52 -8.27 -8.42 -18.86
N PHE A 53 -8.51 -7.37 -19.61
CA PHE A 53 -9.70 -7.20 -20.45
C PHE A 53 -11.04 -7.30 -19.71
N THR A 54 -11.05 -7.04 -18.37
CA THR A 54 -12.28 -7.01 -17.58
C THR A 54 -12.66 -5.59 -17.18
N PRO A 55 -13.96 -5.26 -17.08
CA PRO A 55 -14.40 -3.88 -16.90
C PRO A 55 -13.92 -3.22 -15.61
N VAL A 56 -14.02 -3.90 -14.46
CA VAL A 56 -13.61 -3.34 -13.17
C VAL A 56 -12.11 -3.14 -13.14
N CYS A 57 -11.31 -4.12 -13.61
CA CYS A 57 -9.85 -3.98 -13.66
C CYS A 57 -9.43 -2.82 -14.58
N THR A 58 -10.10 -2.67 -15.73
CA THR A 58 -9.84 -1.55 -16.65
C THR A 58 -10.09 -0.20 -15.99
N SER A 59 -11.19 -0.04 -15.25
CA SER A 59 -11.48 1.20 -14.52
C SER A 59 -10.47 1.49 -13.41
N GLU A 60 -9.98 0.44 -12.72
CA GLU A 60 -8.95 0.57 -11.70
C GLU A 60 -7.60 0.99 -12.29
N PHE A 61 -7.17 0.36 -13.38
CA PHE A 61 -5.88 0.71 -14.02
C PHE A 61 -5.86 2.13 -14.56
N MET A 62 -6.97 2.60 -15.14
CA MET A 62 -7.10 4.00 -15.55
C MET A 62 -6.99 4.95 -14.36
N THR A 63 -7.63 4.62 -13.24
CA THR A 63 -7.58 5.45 -12.03
C THR A 63 -6.18 5.43 -11.40
N PHE A 64 -5.54 4.26 -11.24
CA PHE A 64 -4.17 4.18 -10.75
C PHE A 64 -3.19 4.96 -11.61
N ALA A 65 -3.27 4.79 -12.93
CA ALA A 65 -2.38 5.50 -13.85
C ALA A 65 -2.61 7.02 -13.83
N SER A 66 -3.84 7.48 -13.62
CA SER A 66 -4.11 8.92 -13.46
C SER A 66 -3.59 9.51 -12.15
N MET A 67 -3.36 8.68 -11.13
CA MET A 67 -2.82 9.08 -9.81
C MET A 67 -1.33 8.72 -9.64
N GLU A 68 -0.68 8.18 -10.67
CA GLU A 68 0.71 7.70 -10.56
C GLU A 68 1.68 8.81 -10.14
N ASP A 69 1.53 10.01 -10.70
CA ASP A 69 2.37 11.16 -10.34
C ASP A 69 2.15 11.59 -8.89
N GLU A 70 0.91 11.54 -8.38
CA GLU A 70 0.60 11.85 -6.98
C GLU A 70 1.24 10.84 -6.01
N PHE A 71 1.23 9.54 -6.36
CA PHE A 71 1.92 8.51 -5.59
C PHE A 71 3.45 8.68 -5.67
N ALA A 72 3.97 9.01 -6.84
CA ALA A 72 5.41 9.27 -7.01
C ALA A 72 5.90 10.44 -6.15
N GLU A 73 5.12 11.53 -6.05
CA GLU A 73 5.40 12.64 -5.16
C GLU A 73 5.40 12.23 -3.66
N LEU A 74 4.70 11.18 -3.31
CA LEU A 74 4.71 10.56 -1.97
C LEU A 74 5.80 9.47 -1.83
N ASN A 75 6.83 9.48 -2.68
CA ASN A 75 7.86 8.44 -2.74
C ASN A 75 7.27 7.03 -2.77
N THR A 76 6.16 6.83 -3.48
CA THR A 76 5.42 5.56 -3.54
C THR A 76 5.40 5.02 -4.96
N LYS A 77 5.84 3.78 -5.14
CA LYS A 77 5.85 3.05 -6.40
C LYS A 77 4.64 2.12 -6.49
N LEU A 78 4.06 2.02 -7.68
CA LEU A 78 2.96 1.10 -7.98
C LEU A 78 3.50 -0.14 -8.69
N VAL A 79 3.05 -1.32 -8.28
CA VAL A 79 3.41 -2.61 -8.91
C VAL A 79 2.14 -3.45 -9.01
N GLY A 80 1.68 -3.69 -10.23
CA GLY A 80 0.51 -4.52 -10.49
C GLY A 80 0.88 -5.99 -10.69
N LEU A 81 -0.07 -6.90 -10.43
CA LEU A 81 0.08 -8.33 -10.65
C LEU A 81 -1.25 -8.94 -11.12
N SER A 82 -1.18 -9.83 -12.09
CA SER A 82 -2.23 -10.82 -12.33
C SER A 82 -1.65 -12.13 -12.85
N ILE A 83 -2.50 -13.15 -12.93
CA ILE A 83 -2.14 -14.46 -13.45
C ILE A 83 -2.11 -14.52 -14.98
N ASP A 84 -2.39 -13.41 -15.66
CA ASP A 84 -2.29 -13.32 -17.12
C ASP A 84 -0.83 -13.22 -17.58
N GLY A 85 -0.58 -13.56 -18.84
CA GLY A 85 0.74 -13.52 -19.43
C GLY A 85 1.13 -12.14 -19.94
N LEU A 86 2.44 -11.89 -20.09
CA LEU A 86 3.04 -10.64 -20.52
C LEU A 86 2.40 -10.06 -21.79
N TYR A 87 2.15 -10.90 -22.79
CA TYR A 87 1.56 -10.43 -24.05
C TYR A 87 0.10 -10.00 -23.92
N SER A 88 -0.64 -10.62 -22.98
CA SER A 88 -1.99 -10.17 -22.60
C SER A 88 -1.91 -8.76 -21.98
N HIS A 89 -1.02 -8.58 -21.00
CA HIS A 89 -0.78 -7.29 -20.38
C HIS A 89 -0.47 -6.19 -21.41
N ILE A 90 0.52 -6.42 -22.27
CA ILE A 90 0.91 -5.46 -23.31
C ILE A 90 -0.27 -5.10 -24.21
N ALA A 91 -1.02 -6.09 -24.67
CA ALA A 91 -2.17 -5.86 -25.52
C ALA A 91 -3.30 -5.10 -24.81
N TRP A 92 -3.55 -5.44 -23.52
CA TRP A 92 -4.58 -4.79 -22.72
C TRP A 92 -4.21 -3.33 -22.38
N LEU A 93 -2.99 -3.05 -21.93
CA LEU A 93 -2.53 -1.69 -21.63
C LEU A 93 -2.57 -0.79 -22.88
N ARG A 94 -2.18 -1.33 -24.05
CA ARG A 94 -2.34 -0.62 -25.30
C ARG A 94 -3.82 -0.33 -25.61
N THR A 95 -4.71 -1.28 -25.38
CA THR A 95 -6.15 -1.10 -25.61
C THR A 95 -6.73 -0.04 -24.66
N ILE A 96 -6.31 -0.03 -23.41
CA ILE A 96 -6.68 1.03 -22.43
C ILE A 96 -6.32 2.40 -23.00
N LYS A 97 -5.06 2.57 -23.42
CA LYS A 97 -4.57 3.85 -23.95
C LYS A 97 -5.30 4.29 -25.22
N GLU A 98 -5.51 3.36 -26.18
CA GLU A 98 -5.99 3.71 -27.52
C GLU A 98 -7.52 3.80 -27.62
N LYS A 99 -8.28 3.08 -26.76
CA LYS A 99 -9.69 2.83 -27.02
C LYS A 99 -10.63 3.09 -25.84
N ILE A 100 -10.10 3.13 -24.61
CA ILE A 100 -10.97 3.21 -23.46
C ILE A 100 -11.12 4.65 -22.97
N THR A 101 -12.37 5.01 -22.71
CA THR A 101 -12.73 6.24 -21.98
C THR A 101 -13.50 5.84 -20.75
N PHE A 102 -13.07 6.33 -19.58
CA PHE A 102 -13.75 6.10 -18.30
C PHE A 102 -13.84 7.41 -17.53
N ARG A 103 -15.06 7.83 -17.18
CA ARG A 103 -15.34 9.19 -16.66
C ARG A 103 -14.81 10.23 -17.67
N ASP A 104 -13.94 11.13 -17.24
CA ASP A 104 -13.26 12.15 -18.04
C ASP A 104 -11.85 11.75 -18.51
N MET A 105 -11.40 10.52 -18.16
CA MET A 105 -10.10 9.98 -18.52
C MET A 105 -10.11 9.32 -19.89
N GLN A 106 -9.16 9.70 -20.74
CA GLN A 106 -8.90 9.09 -22.05
C GLN A 106 -7.39 9.15 -22.35
N ASN A 107 -6.93 8.30 -23.27
CA ASN A 107 -5.51 8.19 -23.63
C ASN A 107 -4.59 7.93 -22.41
N VAL A 108 -5.10 7.22 -21.41
CA VAL A 108 -4.37 6.94 -20.17
C VAL A 108 -3.25 5.93 -20.45
N GLU A 109 -2.04 6.31 -20.11
CA GLU A 109 -0.86 5.46 -20.23
C GLU A 109 -0.49 4.89 -18.84
N VAL A 110 -0.47 3.58 -18.74
CA VAL A 110 0.00 2.88 -17.55
C VAL A 110 1.51 2.72 -17.63
N LYS A 111 2.26 3.38 -16.73
CA LYS A 111 3.73 3.37 -16.73
C LYS A 111 4.32 2.46 -15.66
N PHE A 112 3.56 2.10 -14.62
CA PHE A 112 4.02 1.17 -13.61
C PHE A 112 4.10 -0.27 -14.13
N PRO A 113 5.01 -1.12 -13.58
CA PRO A 113 5.15 -2.50 -14.01
C PRO A 113 3.92 -3.34 -13.65
N LEU A 114 3.54 -4.21 -14.58
CA LEU A 114 2.53 -5.23 -14.40
C LEU A 114 3.18 -6.61 -14.53
N ILE A 115 3.14 -7.36 -13.43
CA ILE A 115 3.78 -8.67 -13.27
C ILE A 115 2.96 -9.75 -13.95
N GLU A 116 3.64 -10.57 -14.78
CA GLU A 116 3.16 -11.85 -15.27
C GLU A 116 3.32 -12.92 -14.16
N ASP A 117 2.24 -13.52 -13.70
CA ASP A 117 2.25 -14.61 -12.72
C ASP A 117 1.40 -15.81 -13.17
N ILE A 118 1.67 -16.31 -14.39
CA ILE A 118 0.94 -17.45 -15.00
C ILE A 118 0.97 -18.69 -14.12
N THR A 119 2.05 -18.89 -13.37
CA THR A 119 2.22 -20.03 -12.46
C THR A 119 1.48 -19.85 -11.14
N MET A 120 0.98 -18.66 -10.86
CA MET A 120 0.35 -18.26 -9.59
C MET A 120 1.29 -18.36 -8.37
N GLU A 121 2.60 -18.46 -8.57
CA GLU A 121 3.56 -18.63 -7.47
C GLU A 121 3.61 -17.40 -6.57
N ILE A 122 3.64 -16.20 -7.17
CA ILE A 122 3.66 -14.95 -6.43
C ILE A 122 2.30 -14.70 -5.77
N ALA A 123 1.21 -14.89 -6.51
CA ALA A 123 -0.15 -14.73 -6.00
C ALA A 123 -0.45 -15.69 -4.81
N GLN A 124 0.05 -16.92 -4.87
CA GLN A 124 -0.06 -17.87 -3.74
C GLN A 124 0.82 -17.46 -2.56
N LYS A 125 2.06 -17.05 -2.80
CA LYS A 125 3.00 -16.57 -1.77
C LYS A 125 2.44 -15.40 -0.97
N TYR A 126 1.67 -14.51 -1.63
CA TYR A 126 1.01 -13.35 -1.01
C TYR A 126 -0.44 -13.63 -0.56
N GLY A 127 -0.94 -14.86 -0.69
CA GLY A 127 -2.31 -15.19 -0.31
C GLY A 127 -3.38 -14.51 -1.15
N MET A 128 -3.07 -14.18 -2.40
CA MET A 128 -3.99 -13.52 -3.34
C MET A 128 -4.95 -14.48 -4.02
N ILE A 129 -4.69 -15.79 -3.97
CA ILE A 129 -5.59 -16.83 -4.49
C ILE A 129 -6.49 -17.27 -3.34
N MET A 130 -7.77 -17.00 -3.48
CA MET A 130 -8.79 -17.35 -2.47
C MET A 130 -9.82 -18.30 -3.07
N PRO A 131 -9.71 -19.61 -2.83
CA PRO A 131 -10.58 -20.62 -3.47
C PRO A 131 -12.07 -20.41 -3.21
N GLY A 132 -12.46 -19.76 -2.11
CA GLY A 132 -13.84 -19.43 -1.80
C GLY A 132 -14.43 -18.32 -2.70
N GLU A 133 -13.59 -17.52 -3.35
CA GLU A 133 -13.97 -16.50 -4.31
C GLU A 133 -13.74 -17.02 -5.75
N ASP A 134 -12.51 -17.38 -6.10
CA ASP A 134 -12.11 -18.00 -7.37
C ASP A 134 -10.74 -18.66 -7.19
N SER A 135 -10.60 -19.93 -7.58
CA SER A 135 -9.32 -20.64 -7.48
C SER A 135 -8.39 -20.41 -8.67
N THR A 136 -8.87 -19.72 -9.70
CA THR A 136 -8.15 -19.48 -10.97
C THR A 136 -7.83 -18.02 -11.22
N LYS A 137 -8.05 -17.15 -10.23
CA LYS A 137 -7.80 -15.71 -10.32
C LYS A 137 -7.28 -15.16 -9.00
N ALA A 138 -6.45 -14.15 -9.07
CA ALA A 138 -6.12 -13.37 -7.89
C ALA A 138 -7.30 -12.47 -7.50
N VAL A 139 -7.58 -12.34 -6.21
CA VAL A 139 -8.49 -11.31 -5.69
C VAL A 139 -7.87 -9.92 -5.84
N ARG A 140 -8.62 -8.86 -5.51
CA ARG A 140 -8.09 -7.49 -5.54
C ARG A 140 -7.37 -7.17 -4.23
N ALA A 141 -6.18 -7.72 -4.07
CA ALA A 141 -5.33 -7.43 -2.91
C ALA A 141 -4.54 -6.13 -3.09
N VAL A 142 -4.20 -5.51 -1.97
CA VAL A 142 -3.29 -4.37 -1.87
C VAL A 142 -2.37 -4.61 -0.68
N PHE A 143 -1.07 -4.57 -0.91
CA PHE A 143 -0.03 -4.58 0.12
C PHE A 143 0.70 -3.25 0.09
N VAL A 144 0.64 -2.51 1.19
CA VAL A 144 1.45 -1.32 1.38
C VAL A 144 2.73 -1.73 2.10
N ILE A 145 3.86 -1.48 1.46
CA ILE A 145 5.19 -1.91 1.91
C ILE A 145 6.04 -0.65 2.11
N ASP A 146 6.73 -0.57 3.23
CA ASP A 146 7.56 0.58 3.57
C ASP A 146 8.95 0.53 2.92
N PRO A 147 9.75 1.62 3.00
CA PRO A 147 11.09 1.70 2.41
C PRO A 147 12.11 0.66 2.92
N LYS A 148 11.78 -0.07 3.99
CA LYS A 148 12.60 -1.17 4.55
C LYS A 148 12.11 -2.54 4.10
N GLY A 149 11.10 -2.59 3.22
CA GLY A 149 10.51 -3.83 2.73
C GLY A 149 9.52 -4.48 3.71
N MET A 150 9.01 -3.74 4.72
CA MET A 150 8.06 -4.29 5.70
C MET A 150 6.62 -4.01 5.29
N ILE A 151 5.75 -5.00 5.42
CA ILE A 151 4.32 -4.86 5.15
C ILE A 151 3.67 -4.03 6.25
N ARG A 152 3.03 -2.91 5.87
CA ARG A 152 2.40 -1.96 6.80
C ARG A 152 0.88 -2.03 6.78
N THR A 153 0.29 -2.35 5.64
CA THR A 153 -1.18 -2.48 5.50
C THR A 153 -1.50 -3.53 4.45
N ILE A 154 -2.57 -4.27 4.67
CA ILE A 154 -3.10 -5.26 3.73
C ILE A 154 -4.60 -5.03 3.58
N ILE A 155 -5.08 -4.92 2.34
CA ILE A 155 -6.50 -4.75 2.04
C ILE A 155 -6.90 -5.77 0.97
N TYR A 156 -8.00 -6.48 1.20
CA TYR A 156 -8.55 -7.41 0.23
C TYR A 156 -9.97 -7.01 -0.16
N TYR A 157 -10.24 -7.03 -1.46
CA TYR A 157 -11.55 -6.81 -2.04
C TYR A 157 -11.98 -8.03 -2.85
N PRO A 158 -13.27 -8.38 -2.86
CA PRO A 158 -13.79 -9.43 -3.74
C PRO A 158 -13.72 -9.01 -5.22
N LEU A 159 -13.89 -9.97 -6.11
CA LEU A 159 -13.77 -9.75 -7.56
C LEU A 159 -14.72 -8.68 -8.11
N SER A 160 -15.89 -8.53 -7.50
CA SER A 160 -16.96 -7.62 -7.95
C SER A 160 -16.82 -6.18 -7.47
N LEU A 161 -15.91 -5.89 -6.53
CA LEU A 161 -15.79 -4.59 -5.88
C LEU A 161 -14.50 -3.87 -6.30
N GLY A 162 -14.63 -2.77 -7.05
CA GLY A 162 -13.50 -1.87 -7.35
C GLY A 162 -12.99 -1.14 -6.11
N ARG A 163 -11.69 -0.90 -6.06
CA ARG A 163 -11.00 -0.27 -4.93
C ARG A 163 -11.32 1.22 -4.81
N ASN A 164 -11.17 1.76 -3.60
CA ASN A 164 -11.18 3.19 -3.33
C ASN A 164 -9.74 3.74 -3.32
N PHE A 165 -9.39 4.51 -4.33
CA PHE A 165 -8.03 5.01 -4.52
C PHE A 165 -7.70 6.20 -3.60
N ASP A 166 -8.70 7.01 -3.22
CA ASP A 166 -8.54 8.07 -2.22
C ASP A 166 -8.14 7.46 -0.87
N GLU A 167 -8.72 6.30 -0.51
CA GLU A 167 -8.33 5.58 0.70
C GLU A 167 -6.89 5.03 0.61
N LEU A 168 -6.46 4.52 -0.54
CA LEU A 168 -5.09 4.05 -0.71
C LEU A 168 -4.09 5.20 -0.53
N LYS A 169 -4.37 6.36 -1.10
CA LYS A 169 -3.57 7.58 -0.90
C LYS A 169 -3.59 8.03 0.55
N ARG A 170 -4.78 8.06 1.19
CA ARG A 170 -4.92 8.40 2.61
C ARG A 170 -4.06 7.50 3.49
N VAL A 171 -4.06 6.19 3.25
CA VAL A 171 -3.27 5.21 4.00
C VAL A 171 -1.77 5.51 3.88
N ILE A 172 -1.26 5.78 2.68
CA ILE A 172 0.15 6.14 2.46
C ILE A 172 0.51 7.39 3.26
N VAL A 173 -0.26 8.47 3.11
CA VAL A 173 0.02 9.73 3.82
C VAL A 173 -0.05 9.54 5.34
N ALA A 174 -1.05 8.80 5.83
CA ALA A 174 -1.21 8.54 7.26
C ALA A 174 -0.04 7.74 7.84
N LEU A 175 0.44 6.70 7.14
CA LEU A 175 1.58 5.89 7.58
C LEU A 175 2.87 6.70 7.58
N GLN A 176 3.14 7.47 6.53
CA GLN A 176 4.32 8.33 6.44
C GLN A 176 4.33 9.40 7.54
N THR A 177 3.17 10.04 7.78
CA THR A 177 3.01 11.05 8.82
C THR A 177 3.20 10.46 10.21
N ALA A 178 2.61 9.28 10.47
CA ALA A 178 2.75 8.60 11.75
C ALA A 178 4.23 8.25 12.05
N ASP A 179 4.96 7.77 11.04
CA ASP A 179 6.38 7.45 11.17
C ASP A 179 7.24 8.72 11.36
N ALA A 180 6.99 9.77 10.58
CA ALA A 180 7.78 11.00 10.62
C ALA A 180 7.59 11.79 11.92
N LEU A 181 6.35 11.86 12.42
CA LEU A 181 6.00 12.68 13.60
C LEU A 181 5.86 11.88 14.89
N SER A 182 6.04 10.56 14.86
CA SER A 182 5.83 9.66 16.01
C SER A 182 4.47 9.85 16.67
N ILE A 183 3.41 9.89 15.86
CA ILE A 183 2.00 10.08 16.26
C ILE A 183 1.15 8.90 15.79
N ALA A 184 -0.14 8.91 16.14
CA ALA A 184 -1.14 8.09 15.49
C ALA A 184 -2.22 8.96 14.82
N THR A 185 -2.85 8.44 13.79
CA THR A 185 -3.97 9.12 13.14
C THR A 185 -5.29 8.58 13.68
N PRO A 186 -6.28 9.45 13.99
CA PRO A 186 -7.61 8.98 14.40
C PRO A 186 -8.38 8.36 13.22
N ALA A 187 -9.56 7.81 13.52
CA ALA A 187 -10.47 7.31 12.49
C ALA A 187 -10.76 8.39 11.43
N ASP A 188 -10.81 7.98 10.15
CA ASP A 188 -11.11 8.83 8.98
C ASP A 188 -10.15 10.01 8.75
N TRP A 189 -9.07 10.11 9.51
CA TRP A 189 -8.12 11.22 9.47
C TRP A 189 -7.67 11.58 8.05
N ARG A 190 -7.55 12.89 7.85
CA ARG A 190 -6.97 13.51 6.63
C ARG A 190 -5.92 14.56 7.01
N PRO A 191 -4.97 14.89 6.13
CA PRO A 191 -4.01 15.98 6.34
C PRO A 191 -4.68 17.28 6.77
N GLY A 192 -4.13 17.92 7.81
CA GLY A 192 -4.69 19.13 8.43
C GLY A 192 -5.66 18.88 9.58
N GLU A 193 -6.06 17.65 9.83
CA GLU A 193 -6.85 17.30 11.00
C GLU A 193 -5.98 16.95 12.21
N ARG A 194 -6.56 17.04 13.41
CA ARG A 194 -5.85 16.71 14.65
C ARG A 194 -5.35 15.27 14.66
N VAL A 195 -4.15 15.06 15.18
CA VAL A 195 -3.54 13.74 15.35
C VAL A 195 -3.61 13.27 16.80
N ILE A 196 -3.51 11.97 17.01
CA ILE A 196 -3.49 11.36 18.35
C ILE A 196 -2.05 11.38 18.88
N VAL A 197 -1.89 11.91 20.08
CA VAL A 197 -0.64 11.78 20.84
C VAL A 197 -0.56 10.37 21.44
N PRO A 198 0.56 9.66 21.31
CA PRO A 198 0.71 8.31 21.86
C PRO A 198 0.34 8.24 23.35
N PRO A 199 -0.14 7.09 23.87
CA PRO A 199 -0.53 6.95 25.27
C PRO A 199 0.56 7.35 26.25
N ALA A 200 0.16 7.87 27.42
CA ALA A 200 1.10 8.21 28.49
C ALA A 200 1.89 6.97 28.96
N GLY A 201 3.21 7.07 28.92
CA GLY A 201 4.10 5.97 29.32
C GLY A 201 4.30 5.82 30.85
N SER A 202 3.72 6.73 31.64
CA SER A 202 3.83 6.73 33.10
C SER A 202 2.65 7.40 33.79
N CYS A 203 2.47 7.13 35.08
CA CYS A 203 1.47 7.82 35.89
C CYS A 203 1.74 9.33 35.99
N GLY A 204 3.00 9.73 36.02
CA GLY A 204 3.39 11.16 36.03
C GLY A 204 2.92 11.86 34.75
N THR A 205 3.25 11.33 33.58
CA THR A 205 2.80 11.86 32.28
C THR A 205 1.26 11.88 32.17
N ALA A 206 0.60 10.83 32.67
CA ALA A 206 -0.86 10.78 32.68
C ALA A 206 -1.45 11.92 33.53
N GLN A 207 -0.87 12.20 34.68
CA GLN A 207 -1.33 13.29 35.52
C GLN A 207 -1.05 14.67 34.93
N GLU A 208 0.12 14.89 34.33
CA GLU A 208 0.47 16.14 33.63
C GLU A 208 -0.54 16.43 32.50
N ARG A 209 -1.00 15.41 31.76
CA ARG A 209 -2.00 15.53 30.71
C ARG A 209 -3.38 15.93 31.25
N VAL A 210 -3.82 15.33 32.36
CA VAL A 210 -5.06 15.72 33.04
C VAL A 210 -4.99 17.17 33.54
N GLU A 211 -3.80 17.58 34.00
CA GLU A 211 -3.55 18.94 34.50
C GLU A 211 -3.30 19.98 33.36
N GLY A 212 -3.30 19.52 32.10
CA GLY A 212 -3.11 20.40 30.92
C GLY A 212 -1.72 21.01 30.81
N LYS A 213 -0.68 20.33 31.30
CA LYS A 213 0.70 20.85 31.35
C LYS A 213 1.52 20.53 30.10
N GLU A 214 1.05 19.64 29.20
CA GLU A 214 1.75 19.31 27.98
C GLU A 214 1.43 20.37 26.89
N ASP A 215 2.43 21.14 26.48
CA ASP A 215 2.26 22.25 25.54
C ASP A 215 1.84 21.76 24.16
N GLY A 216 0.88 22.45 23.54
CA GLY A 216 0.33 22.11 22.22
C GLY A 216 -0.56 20.86 22.18
N VAL A 217 -0.77 20.19 23.33
CA VAL A 217 -1.59 19.00 23.45
C VAL A 217 -2.93 19.32 24.14
N THR A 218 -4.01 18.83 23.58
CA THR A 218 -5.36 18.94 24.19
C THR A 218 -5.83 17.54 24.57
N CYS A 219 -6.18 17.31 25.83
CA CYS A 219 -6.67 16.04 26.34
C CYS A 219 -8.10 16.14 26.86
N GLU A 220 -8.94 15.21 26.47
CA GLU A 220 -10.27 15.00 27.10
C GLU A 220 -10.09 14.18 28.39
N ASP A 221 -9.10 13.25 28.38
CA ASP A 221 -8.62 12.51 29.52
C ASP A 221 -7.16 12.07 29.22
N TRP A 222 -6.44 11.57 30.22
CA TRP A 222 -5.02 11.20 30.14
C TRP A 222 -4.67 10.27 28.95
N PHE A 223 -5.63 9.47 28.49
CA PHE A 223 -5.47 8.50 27.39
C PHE A 223 -5.94 9.01 26.04
N PHE A 224 -6.74 10.07 26.00
CA PHE A 224 -7.29 10.63 24.75
C PHE A 224 -6.82 12.06 24.56
N CYS A 225 -5.64 12.17 23.99
CA CYS A 225 -4.95 13.42 23.76
C CYS A 225 -4.67 13.63 22.27
N THR A 226 -4.88 14.83 21.81
CA THR A 226 -4.69 15.22 20.42
C THR A 226 -3.84 16.47 20.33
N LYS A 227 -3.15 16.65 19.20
CA LYS A 227 -2.49 17.92 18.85
C LYS A 227 -2.84 18.36 17.42
N GLU A 228 -2.72 19.62 17.18
CA GLU A 228 -2.88 20.17 15.83
C GLU A 228 -1.62 19.90 15.02
N VAL A 229 -1.81 19.51 13.76
CA VAL A 229 -0.76 19.42 12.75
C VAL A 229 -1.39 19.91 11.46
N THR A 230 -0.90 21.03 10.96
CA THR A 230 -1.44 21.60 9.72
C THR A 230 -1.14 20.71 8.51
N GLU A 231 -1.90 20.87 7.45
CA GLU A 231 -1.65 20.15 6.20
C GLU A 231 -0.24 20.41 5.65
N GLU A 232 0.25 21.65 5.76
CA GLU A 232 1.60 22.04 5.37
C GLU A 232 2.67 21.32 6.19
N GLU A 233 2.48 21.22 7.51
CA GLU A 233 3.39 20.49 8.40
C GLU A 233 3.40 18.98 8.09
N VAL A 234 2.23 18.39 7.77
CA VAL A 234 2.13 16.99 7.34
C VAL A 234 2.98 16.76 6.11
N TYR A 235 2.77 17.55 5.05
CA TYR A 235 3.50 17.35 3.80
C TYR A 235 4.99 17.68 3.93
N ALA A 236 5.36 18.69 4.70
CA ALA A 236 6.76 19.00 5.01
C ALA A 236 7.45 17.83 5.75
N ALA A 237 6.76 17.20 6.72
CA ALA A 237 7.31 16.09 7.50
C ALA A 237 7.58 14.83 6.65
N ILE A 238 6.79 14.61 5.61
CA ILE A 238 6.95 13.48 4.68
C ILE A 238 7.79 13.84 3.44
N GLY A 239 8.39 15.02 3.42
CA GLY A 239 9.34 15.45 2.38
C GLY A 239 8.70 15.96 1.08
N LYS A 240 7.49 16.50 1.17
CA LYS A 240 6.73 17.06 0.05
C LYS A 240 6.52 18.60 0.17
#